data_c21a321718040ab42f2e26884a78f01f
#
_entry.id   c21a321718040ab42f2e26884a78f01f
#
_cell.length_a   1.000
_cell.length_b   1.000
_cell.length_c   1.000
_cell.angle_alpha   90.00
_cell.angle_beta   90.00
_cell.angle_gamma   90.00
#
_symmetry.space_group_name_H-M   'P 1'
#
loop_
_entity.id
_entity.type
_entity.pdbx_description
1 polymer ?
#
loop_
_entity_poly.entity_id
_entity_poly.type
_entity_poly.pdbx_seq_one_letter_code
_entity_poly.pdbx_strand_id
1 'polypeptide(L)'
;QELQDLISAVTYFDITNRNKKNNPNRRWTYTEVDNWCKGKKQVIPGEGTGFGAEKAIPPYTFLGQAYKDIPSLITALASNWNDGKKQLYRGLLSSFFKNFNPEIAGYCMDAEEATRTAGKDDIIFWDLLYKIYPELNGFYWMGQTYESLPALGRDMLERLWRNDKSNNSYWDSILGNKLLTNYLSKVKSKNENLADAASALETAHNVGNR
;
A
#
# COMPACT_ATOMS: atom_id res chain seq x y z
N GLN A 1 13.46 14.49 -18.32
CA GLN A 1 12.39 13.61 -18.84
C GLN A 1 12.74 13.08 -20.24
N GLU A 2 13.06 13.93 -21.22
CA GLU A 2 13.38 13.53 -22.61
C GLU A 2 14.48 12.47 -22.72
N LEU A 3 15.54 12.55 -21.93
CA LEU A 3 16.61 11.55 -21.93
C LEU A 3 16.14 10.19 -21.33
N GLN A 4 15.27 10.22 -20.33
CA GLN A 4 14.66 9.02 -19.77
C GLN A 4 13.75 8.35 -20.76
N ASP A 5 12.96 9.12 -21.52
CA ASP A 5 12.07 8.62 -22.56
C ASP A 5 12.86 7.97 -23.68
N LEU A 6 13.99 8.58 -24.10
CA LEU A 6 14.91 8.00 -25.08
C LEU A 6 15.49 6.66 -24.60
N ILE A 7 16.04 6.64 -23.38
CA ILE A 7 16.61 5.41 -22.80
C ILE A 7 15.55 4.31 -22.74
N SER A 8 14.36 4.62 -22.24
CA SER A 8 13.25 3.67 -22.14
C SER A 8 12.84 3.14 -23.51
N ALA A 9 12.80 4.00 -24.53
CA ALA A 9 12.40 3.62 -25.87
C ALA A 9 13.42 2.74 -26.60
N VAL A 10 14.73 2.98 -26.42
CA VAL A 10 15.78 2.18 -27.07
C VAL A 10 16.09 0.87 -26.35
N THR A 11 15.80 0.80 -25.06
CA THR A 11 15.99 -0.41 -24.25
C THR A 11 14.71 -1.22 -24.07
N TYR A 12 13.60 -0.74 -24.60
CA TYR A 12 12.30 -1.39 -24.43
C TYR A 12 12.31 -2.86 -24.85
N PHE A 13 11.75 -3.71 -24.00
CA PHE A 13 11.63 -5.14 -24.26
C PHE A 13 10.26 -5.66 -23.86
N ASP A 14 9.49 -6.15 -24.83
CA ASP A 14 8.22 -6.82 -24.60
C ASP A 14 8.29 -8.26 -25.13
N ILE A 15 8.38 -9.21 -24.19
CA ILE A 15 8.48 -10.64 -24.52
C ILE A 15 7.22 -11.17 -25.19
N THR A 16 6.05 -10.60 -24.91
CA THR A 16 4.77 -11.10 -25.40
C THR A 16 4.54 -10.76 -26.86
N ASN A 17 5.19 -9.70 -27.34
CA ASN A 17 5.04 -9.19 -28.71
C ASN A 17 6.31 -9.27 -29.56
N ARG A 18 7.32 -9.97 -29.06
CA ARG A 18 8.66 -10.06 -29.66
C ARG A 18 8.69 -10.33 -31.17
N ASN A 19 7.76 -11.14 -31.68
CA ASN A 19 7.76 -11.64 -33.05
C ASN A 19 6.70 -11.00 -33.94
N LYS A 20 5.96 -9.99 -33.49
CA LYS A 20 4.92 -9.36 -34.34
C LYS A 20 5.55 -8.31 -35.23
N LYS A 21 5.48 -8.57 -36.58
CA LYS A 21 6.13 -7.78 -37.62
C LYS A 21 5.75 -6.28 -37.63
N ASN A 22 4.61 -5.88 -37.11
CA ASN A 22 4.12 -4.50 -37.04
C ASN A 22 3.75 -4.10 -35.60
N ASN A 23 4.52 -4.54 -34.61
CA ASN A 23 4.24 -4.23 -33.23
C ASN A 23 4.71 -2.80 -32.93
N PRO A 24 3.80 -1.86 -32.62
CA PRO A 24 4.17 -0.50 -32.18
C PRO A 24 4.91 -0.51 -30.83
N ASN A 25 4.77 -1.60 -30.06
CA ASN A 25 5.43 -1.80 -28.77
C ASN A 25 6.76 -2.55 -28.91
N ARG A 26 7.61 -2.10 -29.76
CA ARG A 26 8.99 -2.56 -29.90
C ARG A 26 9.95 -1.41 -29.58
N ARG A 27 11.16 -1.73 -29.18
CA ARG A 27 12.21 -0.72 -29.04
C ARG A 27 12.36 0.10 -30.32
N TRP A 28 12.72 1.36 -30.20
CA TRP A 28 12.99 2.23 -31.34
C TRP A 28 14.12 1.68 -32.20
N THR A 29 13.96 1.83 -33.50
CA THR A 29 15.01 1.65 -34.49
C THR A 29 15.80 2.93 -34.68
N TYR A 30 16.90 2.86 -35.40
CA TYR A 30 17.70 4.04 -35.75
C TYR A 30 16.86 5.18 -36.35
N THR A 31 15.91 4.88 -37.22
CA THR A 31 15.05 5.88 -37.86
C THR A 31 14.19 6.66 -36.84
N GLU A 32 13.67 5.99 -35.83
CA GLU A 32 12.85 6.61 -34.80
C GLU A 32 13.72 7.49 -33.88
N VAL A 33 14.91 7.02 -33.51
CA VAL A 33 15.90 7.82 -32.76
C VAL A 33 16.32 9.05 -33.55
N ASP A 34 16.67 8.92 -34.86
CA ASP A 34 17.03 10.04 -35.72
C ASP A 34 15.91 11.06 -35.86
N ASN A 35 14.67 10.60 -36.04
CA ASN A 35 13.51 11.48 -36.06
C ASN A 35 13.31 12.20 -34.72
N TRP A 36 13.49 11.52 -33.58
CA TRP A 36 13.40 12.14 -32.27
C TRP A 36 14.49 13.21 -32.06
N CYS A 37 15.73 12.93 -32.46
CA CYS A 37 16.83 13.91 -32.43
C CYS A 37 16.54 15.13 -33.30
N LYS A 38 15.73 14.99 -34.34
CA LYS A 38 15.26 16.09 -35.21
C LYS A 38 14.01 16.80 -34.67
N GLY A 39 13.62 16.52 -33.41
CA GLY A 39 12.45 17.13 -32.76
C GLY A 39 11.09 16.62 -33.25
N LYS A 40 11.07 15.53 -34.03
CA LYS A 40 9.81 14.93 -34.48
C LYS A 40 9.24 14.05 -33.38
N LYS A 41 7.97 14.25 -33.05
CA LYS A 41 7.26 13.45 -32.07
C LYS A 41 7.26 11.97 -32.49
N GLN A 42 7.72 11.10 -31.62
CA GLN A 42 7.72 9.64 -31.79
C GLN A 42 6.83 9.00 -30.74
N VAL A 43 6.22 7.86 -31.08
CA VAL A 43 5.44 7.06 -30.12
C VAL A 43 6.42 6.33 -29.20
N ILE A 44 6.32 6.55 -27.90
CA ILE A 44 7.15 5.87 -26.92
C ILE A 44 6.60 4.45 -26.75
N PRO A 45 7.45 3.41 -26.90
CA PRO A 45 7.03 2.03 -26.73
C PRO A 45 6.47 1.82 -25.32
N GLY A 46 5.30 1.18 -25.23
CA GLY A 46 4.62 0.97 -23.96
C GLY A 46 3.64 2.09 -23.56
N GLU A 47 3.70 3.28 -24.16
CA GLU A 47 2.63 4.26 -24.01
C GLU A 47 1.33 3.71 -24.62
N GLY A 48 0.36 3.43 -23.79
CA GLY A 48 -0.97 2.92 -24.19
C GLY A 48 -1.11 1.39 -24.24
N THR A 49 -0.08 0.60 -23.97
CA THR A 49 -0.15 -0.86 -24.00
C THR A 49 0.53 -1.60 -22.84
N GLY A 50 0.70 -0.95 -21.70
CA GLY A 50 0.96 -1.69 -20.46
C GLY A 50 2.39 -1.79 -19.96
N PHE A 51 3.35 -1.00 -20.49
CA PHE A 51 4.57 -0.65 -19.76
C PHE A 51 4.64 0.87 -19.66
N GLY A 52 4.16 1.40 -18.52
CA GLY A 52 4.02 2.85 -18.28
C GLY A 52 2.58 3.36 -18.34
N ALA A 53 1.65 2.76 -19.10
CA ALA A 53 0.25 2.81 -18.69
C ALA A 53 0.12 1.83 -17.53
N GLU A 54 -0.19 2.29 -16.33
CA GLU A 54 -0.77 1.43 -15.31
C GLU A 54 -1.82 0.59 -16.03
N LYS A 55 -1.62 -0.74 -16.11
CA LYS A 55 -2.67 -1.63 -16.61
C LYS A 55 -3.90 -1.23 -15.84
N ALA A 56 -4.91 -0.71 -16.53
CA ALA A 56 -6.13 -0.28 -15.86
C ALA A 56 -6.55 -1.42 -14.95
N ILE A 57 -6.45 -1.20 -13.65
CA ILE A 57 -6.74 -2.22 -12.65
C ILE A 57 -8.19 -2.62 -12.91
N PRO A 58 -8.48 -3.89 -13.20
CA PRO A 58 -9.86 -4.32 -13.34
C PRO A 58 -10.58 -3.95 -12.03
N PRO A 59 -11.82 -3.50 -12.09
CA PRO A 59 -12.51 -3.07 -10.89
C PRO A 59 -12.61 -4.22 -9.88
N TYR A 60 -12.13 -4.02 -8.67
CA TYR A 60 -12.33 -4.93 -7.55
C TYR A 60 -13.66 -4.63 -6.87
N THR A 61 -14.53 -5.62 -6.77
CA THR A 61 -15.81 -5.43 -6.09
C THR A 61 -15.66 -5.80 -4.60
N PHE A 62 -15.87 -4.81 -3.73
CA PHE A 62 -15.85 -4.99 -2.28
C PHE A 62 -17.07 -4.31 -1.66
N LEU A 63 -17.84 -5.03 -0.84
CA LEU A 63 -19.08 -4.58 -0.23
C LEU A 63 -20.08 -3.96 -1.22
N GLY A 64 -20.17 -4.53 -2.43
CA GLY A 64 -21.06 -4.06 -3.49
C GLY A 64 -20.56 -2.83 -4.25
N GLN A 65 -19.40 -2.29 -3.94
CA GLN A 65 -18.79 -1.16 -4.63
C GLN A 65 -17.59 -1.61 -5.46
N ALA A 66 -17.43 -1.03 -6.65
CA ALA A 66 -16.31 -1.32 -7.55
C ALA A 66 -15.19 -0.29 -7.39
N TYR A 67 -14.00 -0.74 -7.03
CA TYR A 67 -12.79 0.07 -6.84
C TYR A 67 -11.88 -0.12 -8.05
N LYS A 68 -11.43 0.98 -8.66
CA LYS A 68 -10.64 1.00 -9.90
C LYS A 68 -9.17 1.34 -9.68
N ASP A 69 -8.80 1.68 -8.46
CA ASP A 69 -7.43 2.05 -8.07
C ASP A 69 -7.07 1.46 -6.71
N ILE A 70 -5.77 1.29 -6.47
CA ILE A 70 -5.24 0.72 -5.24
C ILE A 70 -5.52 1.60 -4.02
N PRO A 71 -5.29 2.93 -4.06
CA PRO A 71 -5.57 3.80 -2.92
C PRO A 71 -7.00 3.67 -2.39
N SER A 72 -7.99 3.77 -3.28
CA SER A 72 -9.41 3.66 -2.91
C SER A 72 -9.74 2.29 -2.35
N LEU A 73 -9.22 1.22 -2.95
CA LEU A 73 -9.43 -0.15 -2.47
C LEU A 73 -8.83 -0.34 -1.07
N ILE A 74 -7.57 0.05 -0.86
CA ILE A 74 -6.89 -0.13 0.43
C ILE A 74 -7.57 0.70 1.52
N THR A 75 -8.00 1.93 1.22
CA THR A 75 -8.77 2.76 2.15
C THR A 75 -10.10 2.08 2.53
N ALA A 76 -10.81 1.50 1.57
CA ALA A 76 -12.07 0.80 1.82
C ALA A 76 -11.84 -0.47 2.69
N LEU A 77 -10.80 -1.24 2.41
CA LEU A 77 -10.43 -2.42 3.20
C LEU A 77 -10.07 -2.02 4.64
N ALA A 78 -9.30 -0.94 4.82
CA ALA A 78 -8.91 -0.43 6.13
C ALA A 78 -10.12 0.07 6.94
N SER A 79 -11.04 0.78 6.30
CA SER A 79 -12.25 1.31 6.93
C SER A 79 -13.28 0.22 7.27
N ASN A 80 -13.27 -0.91 6.56
CA ASN A 80 -14.15 -2.05 6.80
C ASN A 80 -13.33 -3.25 7.26
N TRP A 81 -12.66 -3.11 8.38
CA TRP A 81 -11.60 -3.96 8.92
C TRP A 81 -11.88 -5.46 8.85
N ASN A 82 -13.00 -5.90 9.44
CA ASN A 82 -13.35 -7.32 9.52
C ASN A 82 -13.65 -7.94 8.16
N ASP A 83 -14.32 -7.19 7.28
CA ASP A 83 -14.61 -7.65 5.93
C ASP A 83 -13.37 -7.57 5.05
N GLY A 84 -12.50 -6.57 5.26
CA GLY A 84 -11.18 -6.50 4.65
C GLY A 84 -10.29 -7.71 4.98
N LYS A 85 -10.22 -8.08 6.26
CA LYS A 85 -9.52 -9.32 6.69
C LYS A 85 -10.08 -10.57 6.00
N LYS A 86 -11.41 -10.68 5.83
CA LYS A 86 -12.02 -11.80 5.11
C LYS A 86 -11.57 -11.89 3.65
N GLN A 87 -11.33 -10.73 2.98
CA GLN A 87 -10.79 -10.73 1.61
C GLN A 87 -9.38 -11.34 1.58
N LEU A 88 -8.55 -11.01 2.57
CA LEU A 88 -7.23 -11.60 2.72
C LEU A 88 -7.32 -13.11 2.97
N TYR A 89 -8.03 -13.55 4.00
CA TYR A 89 -8.08 -14.98 4.40
C TYR A 89 -8.64 -15.91 3.34
N ARG A 90 -9.49 -15.40 2.47
CA ARG A 90 -10.07 -16.14 1.35
C ARG A 90 -9.19 -16.18 0.11
N GLY A 91 -8.01 -15.57 0.15
CA GLY A 91 -7.11 -15.48 -1.00
C GLY A 91 -7.66 -14.64 -2.16
N LEU A 92 -8.65 -13.77 -1.88
CA LEU A 92 -9.28 -12.96 -2.93
C LEU A 92 -8.39 -11.81 -3.38
N LEU A 93 -7.61 -11.22 -2.45
CA LEU A 93 -6.66 -10.15 -2.77
C LEU A 93 -5.48 -10.68 -3.58
N SER A 94 -4.86 -11.77 -3.15
CA SER A 94 -3.74 -12.37 -3.89
C SER A 94 -4.16 -12.82 -5.29
N SER A 95 -5.33 -13.45 -5.41
CA SER A 95 -5.89 -13.88 -6.70
C SER A 95 -6.17 -12.70 -7.63
N PHE A 96 -6.68 -11.60 -7.09
CA PHE A 96 -6.96 -10.39 -7.87
C PHE A 96 -5.67 -9.75 -8.37
N PHE A 97 -4.69 -9.53 -7.49
CA PHE A 97 -3.44 -8.87 -7.85
C PHE A 97 -2.52 -9.70 -8.74
N LYS A 98 -2.64 -11.03 -8.71
CA LYS A 98 -1.76 -11.96 -9.45
C LYS A 98 -1.62 -11.64 -10.94
N ASN A 99 -2.67 -11.13 -11.57
CA ASN A 99 -2.71 -10.91 -13.01
C ASN A 99 -2.16 -9.55 -13.47
N PHE A 100 -2.02 -8.57 -12.55
CA PHE A 100 -1.60 -7.22 -12.92
C PHE A 100 -0.55 -6.58 -12.00
N ASN A 101 -0.42 -7.05 -10.77
CA ASN A 101 0.63 -6.62 -9.85
C ASN A 101 1.17 -7.81 -9.04
N PRO A 102 2.11 -8.60 -9.62
CA PRO A 102 2.67 -9.78 -8.97
C PRO A 102 3.37 -9.48 -7.63
N GLU A 103 3.91 -8.28 -7.45
CA GLU A 103 4.55 -7.85 -6.21
C GLU A 103 3.52 -7.74 -5.07
N ILE A 104 2.43 -7.03 -5.30
CA ILE A 104 1.32 -6.92 -4.33
C ILE A 104 0.69 -8.30 -4.09
N ALA A 105 0.55 -9.12 -5.13
CA ALA A 105 0.08 -10.50 -4.96
C ALA A 105 0.98 -11.30 -4.02
N GLY A 106 2.30 -11.16 -4.16
CA GLY A 106 3.28 -11.75 -3.25
C GLY A 106 3.06 -11.29 -1.80
N TYR A 107 2.91 -9.98 -1.56
CA TYR A 107 2.62 -9.46 -0.22
C TYR A 107 1.33 -10.05 0.38
N CYS A 108 0.28 -10.20 -0.43
CA CYS A 108 -0.96 -10.82 0.01
C CYS A 108 -0.77 -12.29 0.36
N MET A 109 -0.03 -13.05 -0.46
CA MET A 109 0.25 -14.48 -0.21
C MET A 109 1.08 -14.69 1.06
N ASP A 110 2.11 -13.86 1.27
CA ASP A 110 2.92 -13.90 2.50
C ASP A 110 2.06 -13.61 3.73
N ALA A 111 1.16 -12.62 3.64
CA ALA A 111 0.24 -12.28 4.71
C ALA A 111 -0.79 -13.41 4.98
N GLU A 112 -1.34 -14.04 3.94
CA GLU A 112 -2.24 -15.20 4.05
C GLU A 112 -1.57 -16.36 4.78
N GLU A 113 -0.32 -16.66 4.47
CA GLU A 113 0.45 -17.72 5.13
C GLU A 113 0.77 -17.35 6.58
N ALA A 114 1.15 -16.10 6.83
CA ALA A 114 1.43 -15.61 8.18
C ALA A 114 0.20 -15.68 9.10
N THR A 115 -1.01 -15.42 8.59
CA THR A 115 -2.25 -15.53 9.39
C THR A 115 -2.54 -16.94 9.83
N ARG A 116 -2.17 -17.94 9.03
CA ARG A 116 -2.38 -19.36 9.37
C ARG A 116 -1.46 -19.83 10.50
N THR A 117 -0.28 -19.23 10.62
CA THR A 117 0.78 -19.71 11.52
C THR A 117 0.93 -18.86 12.78
N ALA A 118 0.72 -17.56 12.74
CA ALA A 118 1.09 -16.65 13.81
C ALA A 118 -0.05 -16.23 14.76
N GLY A 119 -1.33 -16.41 14.39
CA GLY A 119 -2.47 -16.02 15.21
C GLY A 119 -2.56 -14.50 15.52
N LYS A 120 -1.87 -13.67 14.74
CA LYS A 120 -1.81 -12.20 14.90
C LYS A 120 -2.47 -11.48 13.73
N ASP A 121 -3.66 -11.88 13.41
CA ASP A 121 -4.38 -11.49 12.20
C ASP A 121 -4.50 -9.99 11.98
N ASP A 122 -4.81 -9.24 13.05
CA ASP A 122 -4.98 -7.79 12.96
C ASP A 122 -3.67 -7.07 12.63
N ILE A 123 -2.54 -7.53 13.21
CA ILE A 123 -1.22 -6.94 12.95
C ILE A 123 -0.77 -7.23 11.52
N ILE A 124 -0.96 -8.48 11.07
CA ILE A 124 -0.59 -8.91 9.72
C ILE A 124 -1.41 -8.14 8.68
N PHE A 125 -2.71 -7.98 8.91
CA PHE A 125 -3.57 -7.20 8.02
C PHE A 125 -3.18 -5.73 8.00
N TRP A 126 -2.92 -5.14 9.18
CA TRP A 126 -2.43 -3.77 9.31
C TRP A 126 -1.12 -3.55 8.53
N ASP A 127 -0.16 -4.45 8.73
CA ASP A 127 1.14 -4.39 8.04
C ASP A 127 0.98 -4.46 6.52
N LEU A 128 0.12 -5.35 6.04
CA LEU A 128 -0.18 -5.49 4.63
C LEU A 128 -0.76 -4.21 4.01
N LEU A 129 -1.73 -3.56 4.68
CA LEU A 129 -2.35 -2.33 4.16
C LEU A 129 -1.31 -1.24 3.89
N TYR A 130 -0.43 -0.96 4.88
CA TYR A 130 0.62 0.05 4.74
C TYR A 130 1.81 -0.42 3.89
N LYS A 131 1.99 -1.71 3.68
CA LYS A 131 2.97 -2.25 2.74
C LYS A 131 2.53 -2.05 1.29
N ILE A 132 1.23 -2.25 1.01
CA ILE A 132 0.65 -2.03 -0.32
C ILE A 132 0.53 -0.54 -0.63
N TYR A 133 0.09 0.26 0.34
CA TYR A 133 -0.13 1.69 0.17
C TYR A 133 0.45 2.49 1.35
N PRO A 134 1.76 2.82 1.31
CA PRO A 134 2.42 3.58 2.38
C PRO A 134 1.85 4.99 2.59
N GLU A 135 1.19 5.56 1.58
CA GLU A 135 0.58 6.89 1.62
C GLU A 135 -0.87 6.85 2.15
N LEU A 136 -1.29 5.73 2.73
CA LEU A 136 -2.61 5.61 3.35
C LEU A 136 -2.80 6.68 4.42
N ASN A 137 -3.68 7.65 4.15
CA ASN A 137 -3.94 8.75 5.06
C ASN A 137 -4.67 8.28 6.32
N GLY A 138 -4.12 8.66 7.48
CA GLY A 138 -4.71 8.33 8.77
C GLY A 138 -4.15 7.05 9.38
N PHE A 139 -4.51 6.84 10.63
CA PHE A 139 -4.16 5.66 11.39
C PHE A 139 -5.39 4.76 11.52
N TYR A 140 -5.31 3.55 10.98
CA TYR A 140 -6.38 2.55 10.98
C TYR A 140 -6.00 1.41 11.91
N TRP A 141 -6.88 1.05 12.82
CA TRP A 141 -6.68 -0.10 13.68
C TRP A 141 -8.01 -0.70 14.15
N MET A 142 -8.22 -1.98 13.91
CA MET A 142 -9.38 -2.76 14.37
C MET A 142 -10.73 -2.08 14.10
N GLY A 143 -10.87 -1.42 12.92
CA GLY A 143 -12.09 -0.74 12.49
C GLY A 143 -12.26 0.69 13.02
N GLN A 144 -11.33 1.19 13.83
CA GLN A 144 -11.28 2.61 14.17
C GLN A 144 -10.29 3.35 13.27
N THR A 145 -10.61 4.61 12.97
CA THR A 145 -9.82 5.46 12.08
C THR A 145 -9.55 6.80 12.74
N TYR A 146 -8.31 7.24 12.70
CA TYR A 146 -7.89 8.57 13.12
C TYR A 146 -7.20 9.27 11.97
N GLU A 147 -7.50 10.53 11.76
CA GLU A 147 -6.89 11.34 10.69
C GLU A 147 -5.37 11.44 10.83
N SER A 148 -4.86 11.35 12.06
CA SER A 148 -3.44 11.45 12.36
C SER A 148 -3.12 10.90 13.75
N LEU A 149 -1.83 10.60 14.03
CA LEU A 149 -1.40 10.23 15.37
C LEU A 149 -1.68 11.32 16.45
N PRO A 150 -1.54 12.62 16.18
CA PRO A 150 -1.99 13.64 17.13
C PRO A 150 -3.49 13.59 17.42
N ALA A 151 -4.34 13.21 16.47
CA ALA A 151 -5.77 13.02 16.72
C ALA A 151 -6.03 11.80 17.63
N LEU A 152 -5.34 10.70 17.37
CA LEU A 152 -5.32 9.52 18.25
C LEU A 152 -4.89 9.89 19.67
N GLY A 153 -3.77 10.61 19.81
CA GLY A 153 -3.25 11.03 21.11
C GLY A 153 -4.21 11.94 21.89
N ARG A 154 -4.93 12.83 21.20
CA ARG A 154 -5.97 13.66 21.84
C ARG A 154 -7.13 12.82 22.38
N ASP A 155 -7.61 11.85 21.60
CA ASP A 155 -8.68 10.94 22.06
C ASP A 155 -8.24 10.12 23.29
N MET A 156 -7.00 9.61 23.26
CA MET A 156 -6.41 8.91 24.41
C MET A 156 -6.39 9.79 25.67
N LEU A 157 -5.89 11.03 25.55
CA LEU A 157 -5.83 11.99 26.66
C LEU A 157 -7.21 12.34 27.19
N GLU A 158 -8.17 12.62 26.30
CA GLU A 158 -9.53 13.00 26.70
C GLU A 158 -10.22 11.88 27.49
N ARG A 159 -10.07 10.64 27.06
CA ARG A 159 -10.61 9.47 27.77
C ARG A 159 -9.92 9.24 29.11
N LEU A 160 -8.60 9.40 29.15
CA LEU A 160 -7.84 9.32 30.40
C LEU A 160 -8.33 10.36 31.41
N TRP A 161 -8.56 11.60 30.97
CA TRP A 161 -9.08 12.68 31.83
C TRP A 161 -10.49 12.41 32.37
N ARG A 162 -11.31 11.74 31.55
CA ARG A 162 -12.69 11.33 31.94
C ARG A 162 -12.70 10.03 32.75
N ASN A 163 -11.55 9.41 32.99
CA ASN A 163 -11.42 8.08 33.59
C ASN A 163 -12.25 7.01 32.86
N ASP A 164 -12.36 7.16 31.55
CA ASP A 164 -13.06 6.23 30.67
C ASP A 164 -12.15 5.05 30.30
N LYS A 165 -12.47 3.88 30.85
CA LYS A 165 -11.72 2.63 30.64
C LYS A 165 -12.28 1.76 29.53
N SER A 166 -13.30 2.21 28.83
CA SER A 166 -14.00 1.40 27.81
C SER A 166 -13.12 0.93 26.67
N ASN A 167 -12.05 1.69 26.36
CA ASN A 167 -11.13 1.39 25.27
C ASN A 167 -9.72 0.95 25.73
N ASN A 168 -9.52 0.61 26.99
CA ASN A 168 -8.18 0.24 27.47
C ASN A 168 -7.58 -0.91 26.67
N SER A 169 -8.32 -1.98 26.39
CA SER A 169 -7.84 -3.12 25.59
C SER A 169 -7.45 -2.72 24.16
N TYR A 170 -8.12 -1.73 23.59
CA TYR A 170 -7.78 -1.17 22.28
C TYR A 170 -6.44 -0.43 22.33
N TRP A 171 -6.25 0.44 23.34
CA TRP A 171 -4.99 1.17 23.54
C TRP A 171 -3.84 0.22 23.88
N ASP A 172 -4.08 -0.76 24.74
CA ASP A 172 -3.12 -1.82 25.08
C ASP A 172 -2.68 -2.58 23.83
N SER A 173 -3.58 -2.83 22.91
CA SER A 173 -3.24 -3.49 21.64
C SER A 173 -2.38 -2.63 20.72
N ILE A 174 -2.59 -1.31 20.68
CA ILE A 174 -1.76 -0.37 19.92
C ILE A 174 -0.36 -0.29 20.53
N LEU A 175 -0.27 0.01 21.83
CA LEU A 175 0.99 0.27 22.51
C LEU A 175 1.81 -1.02 22.68
N GLY A 176 1.17 -2.12 23.03
CA GLY A 176 1.81 -3.42 23.21
C GLY A 176 2.41 -3.98 21.92
N ASN A 177 1.82 -3.67 20.77
CA ASN A 177 2.34 -4.08 19.47
C ASN A 177 3.21 -3.01 18.78
N LYS A 178 3.53 -1.91 19.47
CA LYS A 178 4.37 -0.82 18.96
C LYS A 178 3.87 -0.25 17.62
N LEU A 179 2.56 -0.11 17.49
CA LEU A 179 1.97 0.32 16.21
C LEU A 179 2.22 1.80 15.90
N LEU A 180 2.49 2.66 16.90
CA LEU A 180 2.77 4.08 16.69
C LEU A 180 4.12 4.29 16.01
N THR A 181 5.18 3.69 16.55
CA THR A 181 6.53 3.77 15.97
C THR A 181 6.59 3.06 14.62
N ASN A 182 5.92 1.90 14.49
CA ASN A 182 5.81 1.18 13.22
C ASN A 182 5.09 2.01 12.15
N TYR A 183 3.99 2.67 12.50
CA TYR A 183 3.27 3.57 11.59
C TYR A 183 4.17 4.69 11.07
N LEU A 184 4.85 5.40 11.98
CA LEU A 184 5.74 6.50 11.62
C LEU A 184 6.87 6.06 10.68
N SER A 185 7.39 4.86 10.89
CA SER A 185 8.38 4.25 10.00
C SER A 185 7.80 3.98 8.60
N LYS A 186 6.59 3.40 8.52
CA LYS A 186 5.95 3.06 7.24
C LYS A 186 5.59 4.28 6.40
N VAL A 187 5.04 5.31 7.03
CA VAL A 187 4.71 6.59 6.36
C VAL A 187 5.92 7.51 6.19
N LYS A 188 7.11 7.04 6.56
CA LYS A 188 8.38 7.79 6.45
C LYS A 188 8.28 9.19 7.05
N SER A 189 7.67 9.29 8.23
CA SER A 189 7.51 10.56 8.94
C SER A 189 8.88 11.15 9.27
N LYS A 190 9.06 12.43 8.98
CA LYS A 190 10.26 13.22 9.33
C LYS A 190 10.12 13.95 10.65
N ASN A 191 9.03 13.77 11.38
CA ASN A 191 8.80 14.45 12.65
C ASN A 191 9.45 13.64 13.79
N GLU A 192 10.69 13.98 14.12
CA GLU A 192 11.47 13.32 15.18
C GLU A 192 10.80 13.43 16.55
N ASN A 193 10.24 14.59 16.90
CA ASN A 193 9.55 14.77 18.17
C ASN A 193 8.36 13.83 18.33
N LEU A 194 7.64 13.57 17.25
CA LEU A 194 6.51 12.63 17.26
C LEU A 194 6.99 11.19 17.38
N ALA A 195 8.10 10.84 16.76
CA ALA A 195 8.72 9.52 16.85
C ALA A 195 9.23 9.24 18.27
N ASP A 196 9.89 10.21 18.88
CA ASP A 196 10.37 10.11 20.26
C ASP A 196 9.21 9.98 21.26
N ALA A 197 8.15 10.78 21.10
CA ALA A 197 6.96 10.70 21.94
C ALA A 197 6.25 9.34 21.81
N ALA A 198 6.10 8.83 20.59
CA ALA A 198 5.52 7.51 20.34
C ALA A 198 6.35 6.39 20.99
N SER A 199 7.67 6.43 20.82
CA SER A 199 8.61 5.47 21.40
C SER A 199 8.59 5.51 22.94
N ALA A 200 8.57 6.69 23.53
CA ALA A 200 8.49 6.86 24.99
C ALA A 200 7.19 6.30 25.56
N LEU A 201 6.06 6.57 24.91
CA LEU A 201 4.75 6.07 25.32
C LEU A 201 4.67 4.54 25.25
N GLU A 202 5.11 3.94 24.17
CA GLU A 202 5.14 2.48 23.97
C GLU A 202 6.09 1.80 24.98
N THR A 203 7.22 2.43 25.27
CA THR A 203 8.17 1.92 26.27
C THR A 203 7.58 1.96 27.66
N ALA A 204 6.96 3.09 28.07
CA ALA A 204 6.33 3.25 29.38
C ALA A 204 5.21 2.21 29.59
N HIS A 205 4.37 1.99 28.58
CA HIS A 205 3.32 0.98 28.60
C HIS A 205 3.89 -0.43 28.82
N ASN A 206 4.92 -0.81 28.06
CA ASN A 206 5.50 -2.15 28.13
C ASN A 206 6.31 -2.42 29.41
N VAL A 207 6.80 -1.37 30.08
CA VAL A 207 7.46 -1.49 31.40
C VAL A 207 6.43 -1.59 32.52
N GLY A 208 5.34 -0.83 32.43
CA GLY A 208 4.28 -0.84 33.43
C GLY A 208 3.44 -2.13 33.47
N ASN A 209 3.49 -2.93 32.41
CA ASN A 209 2.76 -4.21 32.26
C ASN A 209 3.64 -5.45 32.56
N ARG A 210 4.83 -5.26 33.11
CA ARG A 210 5.72 -6.34 33.60
C ARG A 210 5.59 -6.46 35.10
#